data_b76ec5e20eba852092c2651228bfcdbe
#
_entry.id   b76ec5e20eba852092c2651228bfcdbe
#
_cell.length_a   1.000
_cell.length_b   1.000
_cell.length_c   1.000
_cell.angle_alpha   90.00
_cell.angle_beta   90.00
_cell.angle_gamma   90.00
#
_symmetry.space_group_name_H-M   'P 1'
#
loop_
_entity.id
_entity.type
_entity.pdbx_description
1 polymer ?
#
loop_
_entity_poly.entity_id
_entity_poly.type
_entity_poly.pdbx_seq_one_letter_code
_entity_poly.pdbx_strand_id
1 'polypeptide(L)'
;MREIKFRAWDKVEQMWCNYKIYDGTVYLMDINTGVWYERYEDFDLMQYTGLKDINNVEIYEGDIVKLYKEKGNFKDIGVVKFDKNKASFVLETQDDYGYLSYDISYYNYHKVYYKVIGNIYENKELLEQE
;
A
#
# COMPACT_ATOMS: atom_id res chain seq x y z
N MET A 1 0.01 -20.38 -6.40
CA MET A 1 1.09 -19.85 -5.55
C MET A 1 0.95 -18.34 -5.44
N ARG A 2 1.11 -17.81 -4.23
CA ARG A 2 1.02 -16.38 -4.01
C ARG A 2 2.25 -15.66 -4.57
N GLU A 3 2.02 -14.61 -5.33
CA GLU A 3 3.11 -13.79 -5.85
C GLU A 3 3.67 -12.89 -4.73
N ILE A 4 4.99 -12.94 -4.54
CA ILE A 4 5.65 -12.12 -3.54
C ILE A 4 6.50 -11.11 -4.27
N LYS A 5 6.16 -9.82 -4.10
CA LYS A 5 6.92 -8.73 -4.68
C LYS A 5 6.74 -7.46 -3.87
N PHE A 6 7.65 -6.54 -4.09
CA PHE A 6 7.70 -5.27 -3.36
C PHE A 6 7.82 -4.12 -4.36
N ARG A 7 7.53 -2.93 -3.88
CA ARG A 7 7.87 -1.70 -4.57
C ARG A 7 8.69 -0.85 -3.61
N ALA A 8 9.54 0.03 -4.16
CA ALA A 8 10.45 0.84 -3.37
C ALA A 8 10.17 2.32 -3.56
N TRP A 9 10.14 3.07 -2.47
CA TRP A 9 10.03 4.52 -2.49
C TRP A 9 11.32 5.13 -1.92
N ASP A 10 11.98 5.97 -2.71
CA ASP A 10 13.15 6.72 -2.26
C ASP A 10 12.65 8.00 -1.59
N LYS A 11 12.87 8.12 -0.27
CA LYS A 11 12.41 9.27 0.50
C LYS A 11 13.22 10.52 0.25
N VAL A 12 14.46 10.37 -0.20
CA VAL A 12 15.32 11.51 -0.51
C VAL A 12 14.93 12.14 -1.84
N GLU A 13 14.84 11.32 -2.89
CA GLU A 13 14.51 11.78 -4.23
C GLU A 13 13.01 11.87 -4.48
N GLN A 14 12.18 11.36 -3.57
CA GLN A 14 10.73 11.42 -3.66
C GLN A 14 10.21 10.76 -4.94
N MET A 15 10.63 9.51 -5.17
CA MET A 15 10.26 8.80 -6.40
C MET A 15 10.16 7.30 -6.18
N TRP A 16 9.39 6.64 -7.04
CA TRP A 16 9.35 5.18 -7.12
C TRP A 16 10.59 4.67 -7.84
N CYS A 17 11.15 3.56 -7.34
CA CYS A 17 12.36 2.96 -7.87
C CYS A 17 12.19 1.47 -8.03
N ASN A 18 12.93 0.87 -8.96
CA ASN A 18 13.20 -0.56 -8.91
C ASN A 18 14.22 -0.82 -7.81
N TYR A 19 14.26 -2.03 -7.30
CA TYR A 19 15.18 -2.37 -6.23
C TYR A 19 15.80 -3.73 -6.46
N LYS A 20 16.94 -3.94 -5.81
CA LYS A 20 17.55 -5.27 -5.65
C LYS A 20 18.26 -5.31 -4.30
N ILE A 21 18.40 -6.50 -3.76
CA ILE A 21 19.16 -6.73 -2.55
C ILE A 21 20.32 -7.63 -2.93
N TYR A 22 21.54 -7.18 -2.69
CA TYR A 22 22.75 -7.93 -2.99
C TYR A 22 23.70 -7.82 -1.82
N ASP A 23 24.12 -8.99 -1.29
CA ASP A 23 25.05 -9.07 -0.18
C ASP A 23 24.65 -8.19 1.01
N GLY A 24 23.34 -8.21 1.34
CA GLY A 24 22.78 -7.45 2.46
C GLY A 24 22.58 -5.97 2.22
N THR A 25 22.96 -5.47 1.05
CA THR A 25 22.81 -4.05 0.71
C THR A 25 21.64 -3.87 -0.24
N VAL A 26 20.84 -2.83 0.00
CA VAL A 26 19.73 -2.45 -0.88
C VAL A 26 20.22 -1.47 -1.91
N TYR A 27 19.94 -1.78 -3.17
CA TYR A 27 20.21 -0.89 -4.29
C TYR A 27 18.89 -0.46 -4.90
N LEU A 28 18.75 0.83 -5.16
CA LEU A 28 17.59 1.38 -5.86
C LEU A 28 18.02 1.79 -7.26
N MET A 29 17.09 1.72 -8.20
CA MET A 29 17.36 2.15 -9.57
C MET A 29 16.37 3.23 -9.96
N ASP A 30 16.90 4.35 -10.43
CA ASP A 30 16.08 5.39 -11.06
C ASP A 30 15.52 4.81 -12.36
N ILE A 31 14.19 4.67 -12.41
CA ILE A 31 13.53 4.07 -13.57
C ILE A 31 13.63 4.92 -14.83
N ASN A 32 13.94 6.21 -14.69
CA ASN A 32 14.08 7.11 -15.82
C ASN A 32 15.47 7.04 -16.47
N THR A 33 16.51 6.78 -15.67
CA THR A 33 17.89 6.75 -16.15
C THR A 33 18.51 5.36 -16.20
N GLY A 34 17.93 4.40 -15.45
CA GLY A 34 18.50 3.06 -15.34
C GLY A 34 19.71 2.96 -14.43
N VAL A 35 20.04 4.04 -13.73
CA VAL A 35 21.22 4.09 -12.85
C VAL A 35 20.88 3.48 -11.50
N TRP A 36 21.73 2.56 -11.04
CA TRP A 36 21.62 1.94 -9.72
C TRP A 36 22.46 2.71 -8.70
N TYR A 37 21.95 2.81 -7.47
CA TYR A 37 22.66 3.46 -6.36
C TYR A 37 22.31 2.77 -5.06
N GLU A 38 23.23 2.85 -4.09
CA GLU A 38 23.03 2.23 -2.79
C GLU A 38 22.14 3.09 -1.90
N ARG A 39 21.33 2.45 -1.07
CA ARG A 39 20.57 3.10 -0.01
C ARG A 39 20.67 2.27 1.26
N TYR A 40 21.04 2.90 2.35
CA TYR A 40 21.13 2.25 3.66
C TYR A 40 19.95 2.63 4.54
N GLU A 41 19.37 3.80 4.30
CA GLU A 41 18.21 4.33 5.01
C GLU A 41 17.46 5.29 4.08
N ASP A 42 16.37 5.89 4.58
CA ASP A 42 15.55 6.86 3.84
C ASP A 42 14.90 6.28 2.60
N PHE A 43 14.51 5.02 2.69
CA PHE A 43 13.68 4.36 1.68
C PHE A 43 12.71 3.41 2.38
N ASP A 44 11.60 3.11 1.71
CA ASP A 44 10.65 2.11 2.17
C ASP A 44 10.43 1.05 1.10
N LEU A 45 10.39 -0.20 1.53
CA LEU A 45 9.94 -1.31 0.71
C LEU A 45 8.53 -1.68 1.17
N MET A 46 7.60 -1.71 0.23
CA MET A 46 6.21 -2.03 0.51
C MET A 46 5.83 -3.30 -0.24
N GLN A 47 5.22 -4.22 0.48
CA GLN A 47 4.88 -5.52 -0.08
C GLN A 47 3.54 -5.48 -0.80
N TYR A 48 3.47 -6.19 -1.91
CA TYR A 48 2.21 -6.50 -2.59
C TYR A 48 1.39 -7.42 -1.68
N THR A 49 0.14 -7.05 -1.45
CA THR A 49 -0.74 -7.82 -0.56
C THR A 49 -1.16 -9.17 -1.13
N GLY A 50 -1.01 -9.35 -2.44
CA GLY A 50 -1.55 -10.50 -3.15
C GLY A 50 -2.98 -10.28 -3.63
N LEU A 51 -3.57 -9.14 -3.32
CA LEU A 51 -4.95 -8.82 -3.68
C LEU A 51 -4.99 -7.69 -4.70
N LYS A 52 -6.01 -7.70 -5.52
CA LYS A 52 -6.27 -6.64 -6.50
C LYS A 52 -7.58 -5.96 -6.18
N ASP A 53 -7.68 -4.69 -6.55
CA ASP A 53 -8.90 -3.93 -6.33
C ASP A 53 -9.94 -4.22 -7.41
N ILE A 54 -11.09 -3.52 -7.34
CA ILE A 54 -12.20 -3.74 -8.27
C ILE A 54 -11.81 -3.47 -9.73
N ASN A 55 -10.78 -2.67 -9.96
CA ASN A 55 -10.28 -2.35 -11.30
C ASN A 55 -9.08 -3.21 -11.69
N ASN A 56 -8.83 -4.28 -10.93
CA ASN A 56 -7.71 -5.20 -11.18
C ASN A 56 -6.34 -4.55 -10.92
N VAL A 57 -6.30 -3.49 -10.12
CA VAL A 57 -5.07 -2.82 -9.71
C VAL A 57 -4.50 -3.54 -8.49
N GLU A 58 -3.21 -3.82 -8.52
CA GLU A 58 -2.52 -4.46 -7.39
C GLU A 58 -2.52 -3.55 -6.17
N ILE A 59 -2.77 -4.14 -5.01
CA ILE A 59 -2.81 -3.42 -3.75
C ILE A 59 -1.54 -3.69 -2.96
N TYR A 60 -0.83 -2.61 -2.61
CA TYR A 60 0.42 -2.67 -1.85
C TYR A 60 0.25 -2.02 -0.47
N GLU A 61 1.13 -2.37 0.44
CA GLU A 61 1.28 -1.58 1.67
C GLU A 61 1.47 -0.11 1.31
N GLY A 62 0.87 0.78 2.09
CA GLY A 62 0.96 2.21 1.86
C GLY A 62 -0.06 2.75 0.87
N ASP A 63 -0.84 1.91 0.23
CA ASP A 63 -1.92 2.37 -0.64
C ASP A 63 -3.05 2.97 0.18
N ILE A 64 -3.66 4.01 -0.37
CA ILE A 64 -4.89 4.59 0.16
C ILE A 64 -6.04 3.99 -0.63
N VAL A 65 -6.96 3.36 0.10
CA VAL A 65 -8.03 2.56 -0.50
C VAL A 65 -9.38 3.06 -0.04
N LYS A 66 -10.28 3.21 -0.99
CA LYS A 66 -11.68 3.52 -0.73
C LYS A 66 -12.47 2.22 -0.65
N LEU A 67 -13.31 2.13 0.38
CA LEU A 67 -14.21 1.00 0.58
C LEU A 67 -15.60 1.34 0.09
N TYR A 68 -16.22 0.40 -0.60
CA TYR A 68 -17.59 0.50 -1.06
C TYR A 68 -18.36 -0.71 -0.59
N LYS A 69 -19.59 -0.50 -0.14
CA LYS A 69 -20.53 -1.59 0.07
C LYS A 69 -21.05 -2.08 -1.26
N GLU A 70 -21.61 -3.28 -1.26
CA GLU A 70 -22.35 -3.78 -2.39
C GLU A 70 -23.33 -2.71 -2.85
N LYS A 71 -23.48 -2.55 -4.18
CA LYS A 71 -24.30 -1.53 -4.84
C LYS A 71 -23.71 -0.13 -4.86
N GLY A 72 -22.41 -0.01 -4.63
CA GLY A 72 -21.68 1.24 -4.86
C GLY A 72 -21.76 2.30 -3.78
N ASN A 73 -22.29 1.97 -2.60
CA ASN A 73 -22.35 2.92 -1.50
C ASN A 73 -20.98 3.07 -0.86
N PHE A 74 -20.49 4.31 -0.79
CA PHE A 74 -19.25 4.63 -0.10
C PHE A 74 -19.36 4.29 1.38
N LYS A 75 -18.33 3.66 1.93
CA LYS A 75 -18.27 3.30 3.33
C LYS A 75 -17.14 4.00 4.08
N ASP A 76 -15.91 3.89 3.58
CA ASP A 76 -14.77 4.38 4.32
C ASP A 76 -13.54 4.50 3.43
N ILE A 77 -12.52 5.17 3.97
CA ILE A 77 -11.23 5.32 3.33
C ILE A 77 -10.14 4.93 4.34
N GLY A 78 -9.11 4.24 3.90
CA GLY A 78 -8.06 3.82 4.81
C GLY A 78 -6.74 3.56 4.11
N VAL A 79 -5.73 3.23 4.92
CA VAL A 79 -4.38 2.93 4.48
C VAL A 79 -4.10 1.45 4.68
N VAL A 80 -3.49 0.83 3.68
CA VAL A 80 -3.09 -0.57 3.77
C VAL A 80 -1.80 -0.66 4.58
N LYS A 81 -1.83 -1.47 5.64
CA LYS A 81 -0.70 -1.69 6.53
C LYS A 81 -0.54 -3.17 6.83
N PHE A 82 0.66 -3.56 7.21
CA PHE A 82 0.88 -4.91 7.71
C PHE A 82 0.85 -4.87 9.23
N ASP A 83 -0.08 -5.63 9.82
CA ASP A 83 -0.18 -5.75 11.27
C ASP A 83 0.62 -6.98 11.70
N LYS A 84 1.79 -6.74 12.28
CA LYS A 84 2.68 -7.83 12.70
C LYS A 84 2.09 -8.68 13.83
N ASN A 85 1.18 -8.14 14.62
CA ASN A 85 0.54 -8.89 15.70
C ASN A 85 -0.48 -9.89 15.17
N LYS A 86 -1.07 -9.60 14.01
CA LYS A 86 -2.02 -10.49 13.35
C LYS A 86 -1.39 -11.26 12.19
N ALA A 87 -0.15 -10.92 11.83
CA ALA A 87 0.55 -11.47 10.68
C ALA A 87 -0.28 -11.34 9.39
N SER A 88 -0.95 -10.21 9.22
CA SER A 88 -1.83 -10.00 8.08
C SER A 88 -1.84 -8.54 7.64
N PHE A 89 -2.22 -8.32 6.38
CA PHE A 89 -2.48 -6.97 5.88
C PHE A 89 -3.84 -6.52 6.36
N VAL A 90 -3.91 -5.28 6.81
CA VAL A 90 -5.14 -4.67 7.32
C VAL A 90 -5.36 -3.33 6.63
N LEU A 91 -6.60 -2.90 6.62
CA LEU A 91 -6.96 -1.55 6.18
C LEU A 91 -7.24 -0.74 7.44
N GLU A 92 -6.38 0.24 7.70
CA GLU A 92 -6.54 1.10 8.87
C GLU A 92 -7.36 2.32 8.47
N THR A 93 -8.53 2.45 9.09
CA THR A 93 -9.45 3.55 8.82
C THR A 93 -9.63 4.39 10.06
N GLN A 94 -10.13 5.61 9.88
CA GLN A 94 -10.45 6.50 10.98
C GLN A 94 -11.96 6.72 11.00
N ASP A 95 -12.56 6.59 12.20
CA ASP A 95 -13.98 6.88 12.41
C ASP A 95 -14.13 7.86 13.57
N ASP A 96 -15.35 8.01 14.08
CA ASP A 96 -15.66 8.93 15.19
C ASP A 96 -14.98 8.53 16.50
N TYR A 97 -14.46 7.31 16.59
CA TYR A 97 -13.86 6.75 17.79
C TYR A 97 -12.36 6.49 17.66
N GLY A 98 -11.74 6.90 16.54
CA GLY A 98 -10.33 6.67 16.27
C GLY A 98 -10.13 5.75 15.08
N TYR A 99 -9.01 5.01 15.10
CA TYR A 99 -8.67 4.15 13.99
C TYR A 99 -9.27 2.76 14.15
N LEU A 100 -9.90 2.28 13.09
CA LEU A 100 -10.35 0.90 12.99
C LEU A 100 -9.45 0.18 12.00
N SER A 101 -8.99 -1.00 12.38
CA SER A 101 -8.20 -1.86 11.49
C SER A 101 -9.06 -3.01 11.02
N TYR A 102 -9.10 -3.20 9.70
CA TYR A 102 -9.84 -4.28 9.08
C TYR A 102 -8.89 -5.19 8.33
N ASP A 103 -9.14 -6.48 8.42
CA ASP A 103 -8.43 -7.45 7.60
C ASP A 103 -8.91 -7.29 6.16
N ILE A 104 -7.98 -7.08 5.20
CA ILE A 104 -8.34 -6.88 3.80
C ILE A 104 -9.09 -8.08 3.25
N SER A 105 -8.72 -9.29 3.65
CA SER A 105 -9.41 -10.50 3.20
C SER A 105 -10.86 -10.58 3.68
N TYR A 106 -11.19 -9.93 4.79
CA TYR A 106 -12.55 -9.84 5.29
C TYR A 106 -13.46 -9.20 4.25
N TYR A 107 -13.01 -8.10 3.66
CA TYR A 107 -13.82 -7.38 2.66
C TYR A 107 -14.04 -8.19 1.40
N ASN A 108 -13.01 -8.93 1.00
CA ASN A 108 -13.14 -9.80 -0.17
C ASN A 108 -14.20 -10.87 0.04
N TYR A 109 -14.27 -11.43 1.24
CA TYR A 109 -15.24 -12.46 1.60
C TYR A 109 -16.65 -11.91 1.76
N HIS A 110 -16.80 -10.72 2.32
CA HIS A 110 -18.10 -10.13 2.65
C HIS A 110 -18.70 -9.26 1.56
N LYS A 111 -18.22 -9.40 0.32
CA LYS A 111 -18.76 -8.70 -0.86
C LYS A 111 -18.75 -7.18 -0.72
N VAL A 112 -17.76 -6.65 -0.09
CA VAL A 112 -17.46 -5.23 -0.16
C VAL A 112 -16.34 -5.05 -1.19
N TYR A 113 -16.29 -3.87 -1.78
CA TYR A 113 -15.34 -3.59 -2.85
C TYR A 113 -14.38 -2.52 -2.39
N TYR A 114 -13.14 -2.62 -2.82
CA TYR A 114 -12.18 -1.59 -2.55
C TYR A 114 -11.51 -1.12 -3.83
N LYS A 115 -11.10 0.14 -3.81
CA LYS A 115 -10.49 0.80 -4.95
C LYS A 115 -9.28 1.59 -4.48
N VAL A 116 -8.13 1.34 -5.11
CA VAL A 116 -6.92 2.12 -4.83
C VAL A 116 -7.10 3.51 -5.41
N ILE A 117 -6.97 4.55 -4.57
CA ILE A 117 -7.12 5.95 -4.99
C ILE A 117 -5.83 6.75 -4.88
N GLY A 118 -4.80 6.18 -4.31
CA GLY A 118 -3.50 6.83 -4.15
C GLY A 118 -2.63 6.07 -3.17
N ASN A 119 -1.65 6.77 -2.63
CA ASN A 119 -0.74 6.20 -1.64
C ASN A 119 -0.25 7.27 -0.66
N ILE A 120 0.37 6.83 0.42
CA ILE A 120 0.77 7.74 1.51
C ILE A 120 1.90 8.70 1.14
N TYR A 121 2.62 8.45 0.04
CA TYR A 121 3.74 9.31 -0.38
C TYR A 121 3.29 10.42 -1.32
N GLU A 122 2.39 10.12 -2.24
CA GLU A 122 1.99 11.04 -3.29
C GLU A 122 0.62 11.70 -3.04
N ASN A 123 -0.22 11.10 -2.21
CA ASN A 123 -1.62 11.51 -2.06
C ASN A 123 -2.05 11.64 -0.60
N LYS A 124 -1.13 12.05 0.26
CA LYS A 124 -1.38 12.11 1.70
C LYS A 124 -2.58 12.96 2.06
N GLU A 125 -2.87 13.99 1.27
CA GLU A 125 -4.01 14.88 1.47
C GLU A 125 -5.36 14.17 1.43
N LEU A 126 -5.42 13.00 0.79
CA LEU A 126 -6.67 12.23 0.74
C LEU A 126 -7.09 11.74 2.12
N LEU A 127 -6.16 11.61 3.06
CA LEU A 127 -6.44 11.16 4.41
C LEU A 127 -6.87 12.30 5.33
N GLU A 128 -6.72 13.53 4.91
CA GLU A 128 -7.02 14.72 5.71
C GLU A 128 -8.42 15.28 5.42
N GLN A 129 -9.14 14.64 4.53
CA GLN A 129 -10.51 15.06 4.19
C GLN A 129 -11.47 14.61 5.29
N GLU A 130 -12.32 15.53 5.67
CA GLU A 130 -13.39 15.26 6.64
C GLU A 130 -14.62 14.66 5.96
#